data_77b4f4e0194db07781f1e8eb3b551131
#
_entry.id   77b4f4e0194db07781f1e8eb3b551131
#
_cell.length_a   1.000
_cell.length_b   1.000
_cell.length_c   1.000
_cell.angle_alpha   90.00
_cell.angle_beta   90.00
_cell.angle_gamma   90.00
#
_symmetry.space_group_name_H-M   'P 1'
#
loop_
_entity.id
_entity.type
_entity.pdbx_description
1 polymer ?
#
loop_
_entity_poly.entity_id
_entity_poly.type
_entity_poly.pdbx_seq_one_letter_code
_entity_poly.pdbx_strand_id
1 'polypeptide(L)'
;VIIPQSSVTGKSNEERAIKKSILKKHTLEGVITLNKDTFYGVGTMPCIAVFTAGEPHPSNKECKFIDFREDGYKVSAHKGLLETEQAKDRKQHLLDVWFGRVNAESKFCVKTAIEAEDEWLHAFFYFNDELPTDVEFEKTIGDFLTFEFSMIMQGRGYLFESHKTEII
;
A
#
# COMPACT_ATOMS: atom_id res chain seq x y z
N VAL A 1 -13.91 4.26 9.15
CA VAL A 1 -13.70 5.62 8.63
C VAL A 1 -12.96 5.56 7.31
N ILE A 2 -13.23 6.52 6.41
CA ILE A 2 -12.46 6.71 5.16
C ILE A 2 -11.56 7.92 5.38
N ILE A 3 -10.27 7.73 5.16
CA ILE A 3 -9.25 8.73 5.43
C ILE A 3 -8.14 8.68 4.36
N PRO A 4 -7.33 9.75 4.22
CA PRO A 4 -6.13 9.68 3.40
C PRO A 4 -5.12 8.66 3.96
N GLN A 5 -4.39 7.97 3.09
CA GLN A 5 -3.36 7.01 3.50
C GLN A 5 -2.29 7.67 4.40
N SER A 6 -1.97 8.93 4.18
CA SER A 6 -1.05 9.69 5.04
C SER A 6 -1.44 9.69 6.53
N SER A 7 -2.74 9.57 6.83
CA SER A 7 -3.23 9.52 8.23
C SER A 7 -2.89 8.21 8.95
N VAL A 8 -2.62 7.14 8.21
CA VAL A 8 -2.26 5.82 8.78
C VAL A 8 -0.78 5.50 8.63
N THR A 9 -0.05 6.20 7.74
CA THR A 9 1.41 6.03 7.62
C THR A 9 2.18 6.77 8.71
N GLY A 10 1.73 7.91 9.15
CA GLY A 10 2.24 8.82 10.18
C GLY A 10 3.63 8.53 10.75
N LYS A 11 4.66 9.26 10.26
CA LYS A 11 6.07 9.02 10.62
C LYS A 11 6.60 10.00 11.68
N SER A 12 5.94 11.14 11.85
CA SER A 12 6.33 12.13 12.85
C SER A 12 6.02 11.64 14.27
N ASN A 13 6.71 12.20 15.26
CA ASN A 13 6.47 11.86 16.66
C ASN A 13 5.02 12.18 17.09
N GLU A 14 4.45 13.27 16.56
CA GLU A 14 3.08 13.66 16.82
C GLU A 14 2.07 12.66 16.26
N GLU A 15 2.26 12.23 15.00
CA GLU A 15 1.39 11.25 14.34
C GLU A 15 1.46 9.88 15.02
N ARG A 16 2.64 9.46 15.45
CA ARG A 16 2.82 8.23 16.25
C ARG A 16 2.11 8.34 17.61
N ALA A 17 2.20 9.49 18.27
CA ALA A 17 1.50 9.74 19.53
C ALA A 17 -0.03 9.68 19.33
N ILE A 18 -0.55 10.21 18.23
CA ILE A 18 -1.97 10.13 17.89
C ILE A 18 -2.38 8.66 17.67
N LYS A 19 -1.63 7.90 16.86
CA LYS A 19 -1.91 6.46 16.62
C LYS A 19 -1.89 5.69 17.94
N LYS A 20 -0.91 5.92 18.80
CA LYS A 20 -0.84 5.32 20.14
C LYS A 20 -2.04 5.68 21.01
N SER A 21 -2.51 6.93 20.94
CA SER A 21 -3.71 7.37 21.65
C SER A 21 -4.98 6.69 21.14
N ILE A 22 -5.06 6.46 19.82
CA ILE A 22 -6.18 5.74 19.19
C ILE A 22 -6.18 4.28 19.66
N LEU A 23 -5.05 3.58 19.62
CA LEU A 23 -4.95 2.17 20.05
C LEU A 23 -5.21 1.97 21.53
N LYS A 24 -4.98 2.97 22.36
CA LYS A 24 -5.35 2.92 23.80
C LYS A 24 -6.87 2.92 24.02
N LYS A 25 -7.66 3.37 23.07
CA LYS A 25 -9.10 3.58 23.21
C LYS A 25 -9.93 2.72 22.28
N HIS A 26 -9.35 2.27 21.18
CA HIS A 26 -10.05 1.58 20.10
C HIS A 26 -9.19 0.46 19.54
N THR A 27 -9.82 -0.64 19.12
CA THR A 27 -9.15 -1.75 18.46
C THR A 27 -9.17 -1.54 16.96
N LEU A 28 -8.00 -1.48 16.31
CA LEU A 28 -7.91 -1.53 14.86
C LEU A 28 -8.20 -2.96 14.38
N GLU A 29 -9.21 -3.13 13.54
CA GLU A 29 -9.54 -4.41 12.89
C GLU A 29 -8.75 -4.61 11.60
N GLY A 30 -8.45 -3.51 10.91
CA GLY A 30 -7.62 -3.51 9.72
C GLY A 30 -7.77 -2.25 8.87
N VAL A 31 -7.00 -2.22 7.77
CA VAL A 31 -7.00 -1.13 6.81
C VAL A 31 -7.10 -1.68 5.39
N ILE A 32 -7.98 -1.10 4.59
CA ILE A 32 -8.18 -1.43 3.19
C ILE A 32 -7.67 -0.26 2.35
N THR A 33 -6.62 -0.49 1.58
CA THR A 33 -6.06 0.49 0.63
C THR A 33 -6.96 0.54 -0.59
N LEU A 34 -7.46 1.72 -0.93
CA LEU A 34 -8.36 1.92 -2.07
C LEU A 34 -7.61 2.43 -3.30
N ASN A 35 -8.26 2.34 -4.46
CA ASN A 35 -7.79 2.93 -5.70
C ASN A 35 -7.63 4.45 -5.52
N LYS A 36 -6.55 5.01 -6.08
CA LYS A 36 -6.29 6.47 -6.08
C LYS A 36 -7.41 7.28 -6.74
N ASP A 37 -8.13 6.65 -7.67
CA ASP A 37 -9.19 7.27 -8.44
C ASP A 37 -10.59 7.11 -7.79
N THR A 38 -10.69 6.45 -6.61
CA THR A 38 -11.94 6.29 -5.86
C THR A 38 -12.68 7.62 -5.66
N PHE A 39 -11.92 8.69 -5.38
CA PHE A 39 -12.43 10.06 -5.37
C PHE A 39 -11.90 10.81 -6.59
N TYR A 40 -12.48 10.53 -7.75
CA TYR A 40 -12.06 11.08 -9.03
C TYR A 40 -11.90 12.61 -8.97
N GLY A 41 -10.75 13.09 -9.45
CA GLY A 41 -10.43 14.52 -9.50
C GLY A 41 -9.91 15.15 -8.21
N VAL A 42 -9.84 14.43 -7.09
CA VAL A 42 -9.35 14.98 -5.80
C VAL A 42 -7.84 14.75 -5.60
N GLY A 43 -7.27 13.73 -6.25
CA GLY A 43 -5.83 13.42 -6.15
C GLY A 43 -5.38 12.87 -4.79
N THR A 44 -6.33 12.48 -3.93
CA THR A 44 -6.06 11.88 -2.63
C THR A 44 -5.99 10.36 -2.75
N MET A 45 -4.98 9.75 -2.14
CA MET A 45 -4.92 8.30 -1.99
C MET A 45 -5.72 7.87 -0.75
N PRO A 46 -6.93 7.30 -0.90
CA PRO A 46 -7.79 6.97 0.24
C PRO A 46 -7.50 5.56 0.79
N CYS A 47 -7.87 5.37 2.05
CA CYS A 47 -8.01 4.04 2.66
C CYS A 47 -9.23 4.00 3.59
N ILE A 48 -9.71 2.79 3.87
CA ILE A 48 -10.72 2.54 4.90
C ILE A 48 -10.01 1.95 6.11
N ALA A 49 -10.01 2.66 7.23
CA ALA A 49 -9.59 2.10 8.52
C ALA A 49 -10.84 1.68 9.31
N VAL A 50 -10.86 0.42 9.77
CA VAL A 50 -11.96 -0.18 10.52
C VAL A 50 -11.55 -0.37 11.96
N PHE A 51 -12.36 0.15 12.87
CA PHE A 51 -12.12 0.08 14.32
C PHE A 51 -13.32 -0.47 15.07
N THR A 52 -13.04 -1.25 16.12
CA THR A 52 -13.98 -1.48 17.22
C THR A 52 -13.81 -0.36 18.24
N ALA A 53 -14.88 0.41 18.42
CA ALA A 53 -14.84 1.59 19.28
C ALA A 53 -14.95 1.23 20.76
N GLY A 54 -14.20 1.93 21.62
CA GLY A 54 -14.31 1.81 23.07
C GLY A 54 -13.54 0.63 23.69
N GLU A 55 -12.84 -0.15 22.89
CA GLU A 55 -12.04 -1.29 23.35
C GLU A 55 -10.55 -1.05 23.04
N PRO A 56 -9.65 -1.02 24.04
CA PRO A 56 -8.22 -0.90 23.80
C PRO A 56 -7.69 -2.03 22.91
N HIS A 57 -6.76 -1.68 22.01
CA HIS A 57 -6.16 -2.64 21.08
C HIS A 57 -5.28 -3.66 21.81
N PRO A 58 -5.56 -4.98 21.73
CA PRO A 58 -4.71 -6.01 22.32
C PRO A 58 -3.40 -6.12 21.55
N SER A 59 -2.26 -6.23 22.23
CA SER A 59 -0.92 -6.29 21.61
C SER A 59 -0.70 -7.47 20.66
N ASN A 60 -1.46 -8.55 20.84
CA ASN A 60 -1.37 -9.76 20.00
C ASN A 60 -2.51 -9.87 18.98
N LYS A 61 -3.32 -8.83 18.84
CA LYS A 61 -4.42 -8.80 17.88
C LYS A 61 -3.88 -8.67 16.46
N GLU A 62 -4.20 -9.64 15.62
CA GLU A 62 -3.94 -9.55 14.19
C GLU A 62 -4.95 -8.62 13.52
N CYS A 63 -4.43 -7.66 12.77
CA CYS A 63 -5.18 -6.76 11.91
C CYS A 63 -5.10 -7.23 10.46
N LYS A 64 -6.12 -6.93 9.66
CA LYS A 64 -6.15 -7.24 8.23
C LYS A 64 -5.73 -6.02 7.42
N PHE A 65 -4.70 -6.18 6.60
CA PHE A 65 -4.25 -5.16 5.66
C PHE A 65 -4.52 -5.65 4.26
N ILE A 66 -5.42 -4.94 3.54
CA ILE A 66 -5.92 -5.37 2.23
C ILE A 66 -5.52 -4.35 1.17
N ASP A 67 -4.96 -4.84 0.06
CA ASP A 67 -4.75 -4.06 -1.15
C ASP A 67 -5.96 -4.19 -2.08
N PHE A 68 -6.81 -3.19 -2.08
CA PHE A 68 -8.00 -3.12 -2.94
C PHE A 68 -7.87 -2.04 -4.02
N ARG A 69 -6.65 -1.72 -4.45
CA ARG A 69 -6.42 -0.72 -5.51
C ARG A 69 -6.96 -1.18 -6.86
N GLU A 70 -6.98 -2.48 -7.09
CA GLU A 70 -7.60 -3.09 -8.28
C GLU A 70 -9.06 -3.44 -8.01
N ASP A 71 -9.89 -2.43 -7.82
CA ASP A 71 -11.30 -2.56 -7.43
C ASP A 71 -12.25 -2.89 -8.59
N GLY A 72 -11.73 -2.91 -9.82
CA GLY A 72 -12.52 -3.17 -11.03
C GLY A 72 -13.20 -1.91 -11.59
N TYR A 73 -12.86 -0.72 -11.10
CA TYR A 73 -13.29 0.54 -11.71
C TYR A 73 -12.20 1.10 -12.63
N LYS A 74 -12.61 1.83 -13.66
CA LYS A 74 -11.72 2.50 -14.61
C LYS A 74 -12.13 3.94 -14.81
N VAL A 75 -11.13 4.83 -14.87
CA VAL A 75 -11.36 6.23 -15.23
C VAL A 75 -11.61 6.34 -16.73
N SER A 76 -12.69 7.02 -17.09
CA SER A 76 -13.01 7.37 -18.47
C SER A 76 -13.03 8.87 -18.65
N ALA A 77 -12.39 9.37 -19.72
CA ALA A 77 -12.48 10.77 -20.11
C ALA A 77 -13.96 11.16 -20.26
N HIS A 78 -14.36 12.28 -19.68
CA HIS A 78 -15.70 12.85 -19.71
C HIS A 78 -16.81 12.10 -18.96
N LYS A 79 -16.58 10.87 -18.47
CA LYS A 79 -17.58 10.08 -17.73
C LYS A 79 -17.22 9.83 -16.27
N GLY A 80 -15.95 10.12 -15.88
CA GLY A 80 -15.46 9.83 -14.54
C GLY A 80 -15.18 8.34 -14.32
N LEU A 81 -15.49 7.85 -13.14
CA LEU A 81 -15.25 6.47 -12.73
C LEU A 81 -16.34 5.54 -13.25
N LEU A 82 -15.96 4.52 -14.00
CA LEU A 82 -16.89 3.54 -14.58
C LEU A 82 -16.67 2.17 -13.95
N GLU A 83 -17.77 1.54 -13.58
CA GLU A 83 -17.79 0.14 -13.14
C GLU A 83 -17.53 -0.80 -14.32
N THR A 84 -16.60 -1.74 -14.16
CA THR A 84 -16.39 -2.84 -15.11
C THR A 84 -17.12 -4.10 -14.65
N GLU A 85 -17.20 -5.11 -15.54
CA GLU A 85 -17.82 -6.40 -15.20
C GLU A 85 -17.16 -7.08 -13.98
N GLN A 86 -15.87 -6.80 -13.74
CA GLN A 86 -15.11 -7.40 -12.64
C GLN A 86 -15.37 -6.73 -11.28
N ALA A 87 -15.93 -5.52 -11.24
CA ALA A 87 -16.06 -4.75 -10.00
C ALA A 87 -16.92 -5.47 -8.94
N LYS A 88 -17.96 -6.16 -9.34
CA LYS A 88 -18.83 -6.91 -8.44
C LYS A 88 -18.11 -8.09 -7.80
N ASP A 89 -17.36 -8.85 -8.60
CA ASP A 89 -16.60 -10.01 -8.13
C ASP A 89 -15.45 -9.58 -7.23
N ARG A 90 -14.75 -8.49 -7.58
CA ARG A 90 -13.70 -7.89 -6.75
C ARG A 90 -14.23 -7.45 -5.40
N LYS A 91 -15.38 -6.76 -5.38
CA LYS A 91 -16.04 -6.35 -4.13
C LYS A 91 -16.49 -7.55 -3.30
N GLN A 92 -17.07 -8.58 -3.93
CA GLN A 92 -17.48 -9.79 -3.23
C GLN A 92 -16.27 -10.49 -2.61
N HIS A 93 -15.17 -10.64 -3.36
CA HIS A 93 -13.92 -11.21 -2.86
C HIS A 93 -13.38 -10.43 -1.65
N LEU A 94 -13.34 -9.09 -1.72
CA LEU A 94 -12.98 -8.25 -0.57
C LEU A 94 -13.80 -8.59 0.67
N LEU A 95 -15.13 -8.67 0.54
CA LEU A 95 -16.03 -8.97 1.66
C LEU A 95 -15.79 -10.39 2.21
N ASP A 96 -15.58 -11.37 1.34
CA ASP A 96 -15.33 -12.76 1.75
C ASP A 96 -14.01 -12.90 2.51
N VAL A 97 -12.95 -12.21 2.07
CA VAL A 97 -11.68 -12.15 2.80
C VAL A 97 -11.82 -11.38 4.11
N TRP A 98 -12.54 -10.25 4.09
CA TRP A 98 -12.75 -9.45 5.29
C TRP A 98 -13.48 -10.22 6.38
N PHE A 99 -14.54 -10.94 6.02
CA PHE A 99 -15.31 -11.76 6.96
C PHE A 99 -14.72 -13.16 7.21
N GLY A 100 -13.56 -13.47 6.62
CA GLY A 100 -12.86 -14.74 6.85
C GLY A 100 -13.55 -15.95 6.22
N ARG A 101 -14.37 -15.74 5.19
CA ARG A 101 -15.03 -16.82 4.44
C ARG A 101 -14.08 -17.53 3.49
N VAL A 102 -13.09 -16.79 2.96
CA VAL A 102 -12.03 -17.31 2.11
C VAL A 102 -10.67 -16.81 2.60
N ASN A 103 -9.63 -17.61 2.36
CA ASN A 103 -8.25 -17.16 2.54
C ASN A 103 -7.81 -16.46 1.25
N ALA A 104 -7.02 -15.40 1.41
CA ALA A 104 -6.43 -14.68 0.29
C ALA A 104 -4.90 -14.83 0.30
N GLU A 105 -4.31 -14.67 -0.87
CA GLU A 105 -2.86 -14.58 -1.02
C GLU A 105 -2.32 -13.32 -0.30
N SER A 106 -1.07 -13.36 0.16
CA SER A 106 -0.42 -12.24 0.85
C SER A 106 -0.38 -10.96 0.00
N LYS A 107 -0.33 -11.11 -1.34
CA LYS A 107 -0.44 -10.01 -2.29
C LYS A 107 -1.74 -9.21 -2.15
N PHE A 108 -2.83 -9.85 -1.71
CA PHE A 108 -4.12 -9.20 -1.51
C PHE A 108 -4.38 -8.84 -0.04
N CYS A 109 -4.05 -9.74 0.90
CA CYS A 109 -4.32 -9.55 2.32
C CYS A 109 -3.20 -10.09 3.20
N VAL A 110 -2.61 -9.22 4.03
CA VAL A 110 -1.69 -9.61 5.10
C VAL A 110 -2.40 -9.48 6.44
N LYS A 111 -2.18 -10.47 7.33
CA LYS A 111 -2.66 -10.46 8.72
C LYS A 111 -1.46 -10.40 9.65
N THR A 112 -1.40 -9.40 10.50
CA THR A 112 -0.29 -9.22 11.44
C THR A 112 -0.71 -8.37 12.63
N ALA A 113 -0.02 -8.54 13.76
CA ALA A 113 -0.11 -7.62 14.88
C ALA A 113 0.61 -6.31 14.52
N ILE A 114 0.23 -5.23 15.19
CA ILE A 114 0.70 -3.89 14.88
C ILE A 114 1.19 -3.14 16.11
N GLU A 115 2.05 -2.16 15.85
CA GLU A 115 2.44 -1.13 16.80
C GLU A 115 2.04 0.27 16.29
N ALA A 116 2.11 1.27 17.17
CA ALA A 116 1.81 2.64 16.78
C ALA A 116 2.87 3.24 15.83
N GLU A 117 4.06 2.68 15.84
CA GLU A 117 5.21 3.05 15.03
C GLU A 117 5.10 2.55 13.58
N ASP A 118 4.31 1.49 13.33
CA ASP A 118 4.12 0.88 12.01
C ASP A 118 3.33 1.79 11.07
N GLU A 119 3.55 1.63 9.78
CA GLU A 119 2.66 2.19 8.76
C GLU A 119 1.49 1.22 8.55
N TRP A 120 0.28 1.62 8.91
CA TRP A 120 -0.89 0.73 8.84
C TRP A 120 -1.45 0.62 7.43
N LEU A 121 -0.61 0.13 6.51
CA LEU A 121 -0.96 -0.13 5.12
C LEU A 121 -0.48 -1.51 4.69
N HIS A 122 -1.18 -2.13 3.74
CA HIS A 122 -0.79 -3.42 3.18
C HIS A 122 0.66 -3.42 2.68
N ALA A 123 1.08 -2.39 1.94
CA ALA A 123 2.43 -2.30 1.37
C ALA A 123 3.57 -2.28 2.40
N PHE A 124 3.30 -1.93 3.65
CA PHE A 124 4.30 -1.96 4.73
C PHE A 124 4.56 -3.39 5.23
N PHE A 125 3.52 -4.22 5.26
CA PHE A 125 3.60 -5.59 5.79
C PHE A 125 3.72 -6.66 4.70
N TYR A 126 3.43 -6.30 3.45
CA TYR A 126 3.56 -7.22 2.33
C TYR A 126 5.02 -7.37 1.93
N PHE A 127 5.48 -8.60 1.99
CA PHE A 127 6.79 -8.99 1.50
C PHE A 127 6.62 -9.86 0.25
N ASN A 128 7.20 -9.43 -0.86
CA ASN A 128 7.17 -10.21 -2.08
C ASN A 128 8.39 -11.14 -2.10
N ASP A 129 8.16 -12.44 -1.86
CA ASP A 129 9.19 -13.47 -1.93
C ASP A 129 9.40 -14.02 -3.35
N GLU A 130 8.62 -13.54 -4.34
CA GLU A 130 8.78 -13.95 -5.72
C GLU A 130 10.09 -13.37 -6.28
N LEU A 131 11.00 -14.24 -6.67
CA LEU A 131 12.19 -13.81 -7.38
C LEU A 131 11.77 -13.29 -8.76
N PRO A 132 12.34 -12.15 -9.21
CA PRO A 132 12.10 -11.64 -10.54
C PRO A 132 12.46 -12.71 -11.58
N THR A 133 11.65 -12.84 -12.60
CA THR A 133 11.99 -13.68 -13.77
C THR A 133 13.20 -13.07 -14.48
N ASP A 134 13.95 -13.90 -15.22
CA ASP A 134 15.11 -13.43 -15.99
C ASP A 134 14.72 -12.26 -16.92
N VAL A 135 13.53 -12.31 -17.52
CA VAL A 135 13.01 -11.24 -18.39
C VAL A 135 12.77 -9.93 -17.62
N GLU A 136 12.20 -10.00 -16.41
CA GLU A 136 11.98 -8.82 -15.57
C GLU A 136 13.31 -8.25 -15.06
N PHE A 137 14.26 -9.12 -14.76
CA PHE A 137 15.59 -8.72 -14.35
C PHE A 137 16.36 -8.03 -15.48
N GLU A 138 16.37 -8.63 -16.70
CA GLU A 138 16.97 -8.03 -17.88
C GLU A 138 16.34 -6.69 -18.24
N LYS A 139 15.00 -6.59 -18.16
CA LYS A 139 14.29 -5.34 -18.37
C LYS A 139 14.71 -4.27 -17.36
N THR A 140 14.79 -4.61 -16.08
CA THR A 140 15.20 -3.67 -15.03
C THR A 140 16.61 -3.15 -15.24
N ILE A 141 17.54 -4.05 -15.64
CA ILE A 141 18.91 -3.65 -15.99
C ILE A 141 18.90 -2.75 -17.23
N GLY A 142 18.15 -3.09 -18.26
CA GLY A 142 18.02 -2.29 -19.48
C GLY A 142 17.48 -0.88 -19.20
N ASP A 143 16.44 -0.78 -18.37
CA ASP A 143 15.85 0.49 -17.96
C ASP A 143 16.86 1.32 -17.15
N PHE A 144 17.61 0.70 -16.23
CA PHE A 144 18.67 1.37 -15.47
C PHE A 144 19.80 1.90 -16.35
N LEU A 145 20.32 1.08 -17.27
CA LEU A 145 21.37 1.48 -18.19
C LEU A 145 20.92 2.62 -19.11
N THR A 146 19.67 2.59 -19.57
CA THR A 146 19.05 3.66 -20.37
C THR A 146 18.96 4.96 -19.58
N PHE A 147 18.55 4.85 -18.30
CA PHE A 147 18.51 6.01 -17.40
C PHE A 147 19.91 6.57 -17.13
N GLU A 148 20.90 5.72 -16.79
CA GLU A 148 22.28 6.14 -16.57
C GLU A 148 22.85 6.85 -17.80
N PHE A 149 22.68 6.25 -18.98
CA PHE A 149 23.11 6.86 -20.24
C PHE A 149 22.46 8.23 -20.49
N SER A 150 21.16 8.31 -20.26
CA SER A 150 20.41 9.58 -20.40
C SER A 150 20.94 10.66 -19.45
N MET A 151 21.27 10.31 -18.21
CA MET A 151 21.84 11.22 -17.23
C MET A 151 23.25 11.69 -17.63
N ILE A 152 24.09 10.79 -18.13
CA ILE A 152 25.43 11.12 -18.63
C ILE A 152 25.33 12.10 -19.81
N MET A 153 24.43 11.84 -20.75
CA MET A 153 24.20 12.72 -21.91
C MET A 153 23.70 14.12 -21.51
N GLN A 154 23.02 14.25 -20.39
CA GLN A 154 22.58 15.52 -19.80
C GLN A 154 23.65 16.19 -18.91
N GLY A 155 24.89 15.68 -18.87
CA GLY A 155 25.97 16.21 -18.06
C GLY A 155 25.86 15.88 -16.55
N ARG A 156 25.02 14.91 -16.19
CA ARG A 156 24.78 14.51 -14.79
C ARG A 156 25.49 13.21 -14.43
N GLY A 157 26.49 12.78 -15.18
CA GLY A 157 27.24 11.53 -14.95
C GLY A 157 27.90 11.45 -13.57
N TYR A 158 28.20 12.58 -12.94
CA TYR A 158 28.78 12.64 -11.60
C TYR A 158 27.92 11.96 -10.54
N LEU A 159 26.61 11.76 -10.75
CA LEU A 159 25.71 11.07 -9.82
C LEU A 159 26.04 9.58 -9.68
N PHE A 160 26.77 8.99 -10.63
CA PHE A 160 27.13 7.57 -10.67
C PHE A 160 28.61 7.32 -10.36
N GLU A 161 29.42 8.37 -10.13
CA GLU A 161 30.86 8.23 -9.93
C GLU A 161 31.24 7.85 -8.49
N SER A 162 30.37 8.11 -7.50
CA SER A 162 30.65 7.90 -6.08
C SER A 162 30.68 6.43 -5.62
N HIS A 163 30.27 5.47 -6.45
CA HIS A 163 30.26 4.04 -6.10
C HIS A 163 31.44 3.23 -6.65
N LYS A 164 32.40 3.87 -7.31
CA LYS A 164 33.57 3.15 -7.88
C LYS A 164 34.77 2.98 -6.91
N THR A 165 34.67 3.48 -5.67
CA THR A 165 35.89 3.58 -4.80
C THR A 165 35.92 2.60 -3.64
N GLU A 166 34.96 1.67 -3.48
CA GLU A 166 34.93 0.71 -2.37
C GLU A 166 34.78 -0.75 -2.79
N ILE A 167 35.46 -1.18 -3.84
CA ILE A 167 35.70 -2.61 -4.08
C ILE A 167 37.21 -2.81 -4.32
N ILE A 168 37.96 -2.87 -3.24
CA ILE A 168 39.28 -3.53 -3.16
C ILE A 168 39.25 -4.42 -1.93
#